data_4b99f6c62fb0127f9a8466d28f835c96
#
_entry.id   4b99f6c62fb0127f9a8466d28f835c96
#
_cell.length_a   1.000
_cell.length_b   1.000
_cell.length_c   1.000
_cell.angle_alpha   90.00
_cell.angle_beta   90.00
_cell.angle_gamma   90.00
#
_symmetry.space_group_name_H-M   'P 1'
#
loop_
_entity.id
_entity.type
_entity.pdbx_description
1 polymer ?
#
loop_
_entity_poly.entity_id
_entity_poly.type
_entity_poly.pdbx_seq_one_letter_code
_entity_poly.pdbx_strand_id
1 'polypeptide(L)'
;HVDPFEPIIDEDLAPGDILYIPPGFPHDGFTHETALNYSVGFRGPNGRDLISSFADYALENDLGGEHYSDPDLTCREHPGRVEQYELDRIRQMMIDMIGKPDDFTKWFGSFVSTPRHELDIAAAEPPYAPDEVLDALQGGETLSRLSGLRVLNINGSFFINSEQLETVDAKAADALCRYTELGQAELGDALNNPAFVEELTGLINHGYWYFDE
;
A
#
# COMPACT_ATOMS: atom_id res chain seq x y z
N HIS A 1 16.72 25.38 0.87
CA HIS A 1 16.39 26.79 1.03
C HIS A 1 15.40 27.19 -0.03
N VAL A 2 14.34 27.89 0.37
CA VAL A 2 13.31 28.44 -0.49
C VAL A 2 13.66 29.92 -0.69
N ASP A 3 13.47 30.45 -1.90
CA ASP A 3 13.63 31.89 -2.14
C ASP A 3 12.63 32.67 -1.27
N PRO A 4 12.96 33.91 -0.87
CA PRO A 4 12.03 34.75 -0.12
C PRO A 4 10.69 34.88 -0.85
N PHE A 5 9.59 34.73 -0.12
CA PHE A 5 8.23 34.82 -0.67
C PHE A 5 7.36 35.70 0.22
N GLU A 6 6.30 36.27 -0.35
CA GLU A 6 5.26 36.93 0.41
C GLU A 6 4.19 35.90 0.79
N PRO A 7 3.81 35.78 2.08
CA PRO A 7 2.83 34.81 2.50
C PRO A 7 1.43 35.18 1.97
N ILE A 8 0.67 34.21 1.52
CA ILE A 8 -0.74 34.36 1.15
C ILE A 8 -1.61 34.26 2.41
N ILE A 9 -1.15 33.49 3.39
CA ILE A 9 -1.76 33.28 4.69
C ILE A 9 -0.67 33.53 5.72
N ASP A 10 -0.95 34.39 6.70
CA ASP A 10 -0.06 34.71 7.82
C ASP A 10 -0.94 34.71 9.08
N GLU A 11 -0.94 33.59 9.79
CA GLU A 11 -1.88 33.33 10.89
C GLU A 11 -1.21 32.66 12.06
N ASP A 12 -1.63 33.03 13.25
CA ASP A 12 -1.24 32.35 14.48
C ASP A 12 -2.10 31.09 14.70
N LEU A 13 -1.45 29.95 14.92
CA LEU A 13 -2.12 28.68 15.19
C LEU A 13 -2.17 28.38 16.69
N ALA A 14 -3.34 28.00 17.17
CA ALA A 14 -3.57 27.58 18.54
C ALA A 14 -3.46 26.06 18.74
N PRO A 15 -3.29 25.56 19.98
CA PRO A 15 -3.32 24.13 20.26
C PRO A 15 -4.64 23.50 19.77
N GLY A 16 -4.51 22.45 18.94
CA GLY A 16 -5.63 21.75 18.30
C GLY A 16 -5.91 22.17 16.85
N ASP A 17 -5.30 23.25 16.38
CA ASP A 17 -5.44 23.65 14.98
C ASP A 17 -4.68 22.74 14.05
N ILE A 18 -5.20 22.57 12.83
CA ILE A 18 -4.60 21.78 11.75
C ILE A 18 -4.41 22.66 10.54
N LEU A 19 -3.17 22.80 10.09
CA LEU A 19 -2.83 23.49 8.85
C LEU A 19 -2.55 22.48 7.73
N TYR A 20 -3.33 22.53 6.67
CA TYR A 20 -3.04 21.81 5.44
C TYR A 20 -2.26 22.67 4.45
N ILE A 21 -1.08 22.20 4.06
CA ILE A 21 -0.22 22.85 3.08
C ILE A 21 -0.21 22.04 1.81
N PRO A 22 -0.78 22.52 0.71
CA PRO A 22 -0.75 21.81 -0.57
C PRO A 22 0.67 21.64 -1.12
N PRO A 23 0.92 20.64 -1.99
CA PRO A 23 2.20 20.49 -2.66
C PRO A 23 2.60 21.74 -3.45
N GLY A 24 3.88 22.13 -3.34
CA GLY A 24 4.44 23.27 -4.07
C GLY A 24 4.23 24.63 -3.40
N PHE A 25 3.53 24.71 -2.28
CA PHE A 25 3.41 25.94 -1.52
C PHE A 25 4.58 26.10 -0.56
N PRO A 26 5.38 27.17 -0.69
CA PRO A 26 6.40 27.49 0.28
C PRO A 26 5.74 27.87 1.62
N HIS A 27 6.37 27.48 2.71
CA HIS A 27 5.89 27.77 4.05
C HIS A 27 7.07 27.96 5.00
N ASP A 28 6.85 28.78 5.99
CA ASP A 28 7.75 29.01 7.10
C ASP A 28 6.93 29.06 8.38
N GLY A 29 7.47 28.54 9.47
CA GLY A 29 6.80 28.49 10.75
C GLY A 29 7.79 28.74 11.88
N PHE A 30 7.43 29.64 12.77
CA PHE A 30 8.20 29.90 13.98
C PHE A 30 7.27 29.92 15.20
N THR A 31 7.85 29.69 16.37
CA THR A 31 7.11 29.67 17.62
C THR A 31 7.49 30.88 18.46
N HIS A 32 6.50 31.53 19.10
CA HIS A 32 6.74 32.64 20.04
C HIS A 32 7.14 32.16 21.44
N GLU A 33 6.79 30.90 21.75
CA GLU A 33 7.09 30.25 23.02
C GLU A 33 7.37 28.75 22.82
N THR A 34 7.65 28.01 23.88
CA THR A 34 7.85 26.56 23.79
C THR A 34 6.57 25.88 23.31
N ALA A 35 6.63 25.27 22.13
CA ALA A 35 5.52 24.59 21.51
C ALA A 35 5.95 23.26 20.90
N LEU A 36 4.99 22.34 20.73
CA LEU A 36 5.15 21.08 20.02
C LEU A 36 4.20 21.08 18.83
N ASN A 37 4.72 20.76 17.66
CA ASN A 37 3.91 20.50 16.48
C ASN A 37 4.23 19.15 15.86
N TYR A 38 3.26 18.56 15.17
CA TYR A 38 3.43 17.33 14.42
C TYR A 38 3.22 17.62 12.93
N SER A 39 4.18 17.24 12.11
CA SER A 39 4.06 17.29 10.66
C SER A 39 3.75 15.91 10.11
N VAL A 40 2.63 15.79 9.41
CA VAL A 40 2.23 14.56 8.71
C VAL A 40 2.37 14.78 7.21
N GLY A 41 3.30 14.07 6.58
CA GLY A 41 3.57 14.21 5.15
C GLY A 41 2.91 13.11 4.34
N PHE A 42 2.04 13.50 3.41
CA PHE A 42 1.46 12.60 2.41
C PHE A 42 2.29 12.69 1.12
N ARG A 43 3.06 11.64 0.83
CA ARG A 43 3.84 11.57 -0.41
C ARG A 43 3.25 10.52 -1.33
N GLY A 44 2.71 10.96 -2.46
CA GLY A 44 2.42 10.06 -3.57
C GLY A 44 3.71 9.55 -4.23
N PRO A 45 3.69 8.39 -4.89
CA PRO A 45 4.80 7.93 -5.71
C PRO A 45 4.96 8.84 -6.92
N ASN A 46 6.20 9.06 -7.36
CA ASN A 46 6.46 9.72 -8.63
C ASN A 46 6.61 8.69 -9.77
N GLY A 47 6.55 9.14 -11.02
CA GLY A 47 6.59 8.24 -12.17
C GLY A 47 7.88 7.41 -12.28
N ARG A 48 9.01 7.87 -11.74
CA ARG A 48 10.26 7.10 -11.71
C ARG A 48 10.18 5.95 -10.73
N ASP A 49 9.63 6.21 -9.55
CA ASP A 49 9.44 5.17 -8.52
C ASP A 49 8.52 4.07 -9.04
N LEU A 50 7.42 4.46 -9.71
CA LEU A 50 6.49 3.51 -10.31
C LEU A 50 7.13 2.66 -11.39
N ILE A 51 7.84 3.27 -12.35
CA ILE A 51 8.50 2.53 -13.44
C ILE A 51 9.58 1.60 -12.91
N SER A 52 10.42 2.06 -11.97
CA SER A 52 11.48 1.25 -11.39
C SER A 52 10.89 0.04 -10.66
N SER A 53 9.92 0.26 -9.78
CA SER A 53 9.28 -0.81 -9.03
C SER A 53 8.52 -1.80 -9.93
N PHE A 54 7.84 -1.30 -10.99
CA PHE A 54 7.17 -2.19 -11.92
C PHE A 54 8.16 -3.02 -12.75
N ALA A 55 9.31 -2.45 -13.12
CA ALA A 55 10.34 -3.18 -13.83
C ALA A 55 10.92 -4.32 -12.99
N ASP A 56 11.20 -4.06 -11.70
CA ASP A 56 11.66 -5.09 -10.77
C ASP A 56 10.62 -6.22 -10.66
N TYR A 57 9.35 -5.86 -10.44
CA TYR A 57 8.24 -6.82 -10.39
C TYR A 57 8.12 -7.64 -11.68
N ALA A 58 8.24 -7.00 -12.85
CA ALA A 58 8.15 -7.68 -14.14
C ALA A 58 9.27 -8.71 -14.34
N LEU A 59 10.49 -8.39 -13.88
CA LEU A 59 11.63 -9.29 -13.94
C LEU A 59 11.46 -10.48 -12.97
N GLU A 60 11.00 -10.24 -11.76
CA GLU A 60 10.78 -11.28 -10.75
C GLU A 60 9.66 -12.26 -11.15
N ASN A 61 8.66 -11.78 -11.90
CA ASN A 61 7.51 -12.57 -12.33
C ASN A 61 7.57 -13.02 -13.80
N ASP A 62 8.73 -12.87 -14.45
CA ASP A 62 8.97 -13.26 -15.86
C ASP A 62 7.93 -12.66 -16.83
N LEU A 63 7.55 -11.39 -16.61
CA LEU A 63 6.61 -10.69 -17.47
C LEU A 63 7.34 -10.12 -18.69
N GLY A 64 6.65 -10.10 -19.84
CA GLY A 64 7.14 -9.44 -21.05
C GLY A 64 8.30 -10.17 -21.75
N GLY A 65 8.43 -11.48 -21.56
CA GLY A 65 9.46 -12.32 -22.21
C GLY A 65 9.31 -12.48 -23.74
N GLU A 66 8.28 -11.90 -24.34
CA GLU A 66 8.07 -11.96 -25.77
C GLU A 66 9.04 -11.02 -26.52
N HIS A 67 9.67 -11.55 -27.57
CA HIS A 67 10.53 -10.75 -28.41
C HIS A 67 9.72 -9.87 -29.39
N TYR A 68 10.26 -8.69 -29.68
CA TYR A 68 9.76 -7.88 -30.78
C TYR A 68 9.74 -8.71 -32.07
N SER A 69 8.64 -8.64 -32.80
CA SER A 69 8.45 -9.30 -34.09
C SER A 69 7.91 -8.31 -35.12
N ASP A 70 8.51 -8.30 -36.29
CA ASP A 70 8.08 -7.51 -37.44
C ASP A 70 7.98 -8.38 -38.70
N PRO A 71 6.93 -9.23 -38.81
CA PRO A 71 6.77 -10.13 -39.94
C PRO A 71 6.54 -9.41 -41.28
N ASP A 72 6.12 -8.14 -41.25
CA ASP A 72 5.82 -7.32 -42.38
C ASP A 72 7.01 -6.45 -42.83
N LEU A 73 8.18 -6.63 -42.21
CA LEU A 73 9.37 -5.87 -42.52
C LEU A 73 9.79 -6.09 -43.97
N THR A 74 9.85 -5.01 -44.72
CA THR A 74 10.30 -5.02 -46.12
C THR A 74 11.73 -4.50 -46.23
N CYS A 75 12.42 -4.88 -47.32
CA CYS A 75 13.74 -4.36 -47.60
C CYS A 75 13.70 -2.83 -47.79
N ARG A 76 14.62 -2.12 -47.12
CA ARG A 76 14.70 -0.64 -47.11
C ARG A 76 15.94 -0.16 -47.83
N GLU A 77 15.80 1.00 -48.47
CA GLU A 77 16.93 1.73 -49.07
C GLU A 77 17.93 2.20 -47.97
N HIS A 78 17.40 2.56 -46.77
CA HIS A 78 18.18 3.03 -45.63
C HIS A 78 17.98 2.11 -44.42
N PRO A 79 18.79 1.06 -44.26
CA PRO A 79 18.61 0.07 -43.19
C PRO A 79 18.69 0.64 -41.76
N GLY A 80 19.42 1.75 -41.59
CA GLY A 80 19.55 2.40 -40.27
C GLY A 80 18.41 3.34 -39.87
N ARG A 81 17.38 3.48 -40.75
CA ARG A 81 16.21 4.31 -40.46
C ARG A 81 15.19 3.52 -39.66
N VAL A 82 14.81 4.03 -38.51
CA VAL A 82 13.68 3.51 -37.71
C VAL A 82 12.42 4.26 -38.10
N GLU A 83 11.38 3.54 -38.51
CA GLU A 83 10.11 4.12 -38.94
C GLU A 83 9.15 4.30 -37.75
N GLN A 84 8.18 5.19 -37.90
CA GLN A 84 7.24 5.49 -36.81
C GLN A 84 6.46 4.26 -36.34
N TYR A 85 6.05 3.37 -37.25
CA TYR A 85 5.31 2.17 -36.86
C TYR A 85 6.14 1.21 -35.97
N GLU A 86 7.47 1.17 -36.14
CA GLU A 86 8.34 0.36 -35.30
C GLU A 86 8.40 0.91 -33.87
N LEU A 87 8.50 2.25 -33.75
CA LEU A 87 8.42 2.92 -32.45
C LEU A 87 7.06 2.68 -31.79
N ASP A 88 5.99 2.73 -32.57
CA ASP A 88 4.64 2.51 -32.05
C ASP A 88 4.44 1.05 -31.58
N ARG A 89 5.01 0.08 -32.27
CA ARG A 89 5.01 -1.33 -31.82
C ARG A 89 5.76 -1.52 -30.52
N ILE A 90 6.97 -0.97 -30.39
CA ILE A 90 7.72 -1.04 -29.13
C ILE A 90 6.95 -0.39 -28.00
N ARG A 91 6.37 0.79 -28.23
CA ARG A 91 5.52 1.47 -27.25
C ARG A 91 4.33 0.60 -26.85
N GLN A 92 3.68 -0.04 -27.83
CA GLN A 92 2.53 -0.91 -27.56
C GLN A 92 2.92 -2.12 -26.73
N MET A 93 4.05 -2.77 -27.01
CA MET A 93 4.56 -3.88 -26.20
C MET A 93 4.72 -3.49 -24.72
N MET A 94 5.25 -2.29 -24.44
CA MET A 94 5.36 -1.78 -23.07
C MET A 94 3.98 -1.51 -22.44
N ILE A 95 3.05 -0.92 -23.22
CA ILE A 95 1.68 -0.65 -22.75
C ILE A 95 0.95 -1.96 -22.45
N ASP A 96 1.09 -2.97 -23.29
CA ASP A 96 0.42 -4.25 -23.14
C ASP A 96 0.94 -5.00 -21.88
N MET A 97 2.22 -4.87 -21.58
CA MET A 97 2.80 -5.44 -20.37
C MET A 97 2.21 -4.79 -19.11
N ILE A 98 2.13 -3.45 -19.08
CA ILE A 98 1.55 -2.69 -17.95
C ILE A 98 0.02 -2.86 -17.92
N GLY A 99 -0.60 -3.06 -19.07
CA GLY A 99 -2.05 -3.12 -19.25
C GLY A 99 -2.71 -4.42 -18.79
N LYS A 100 -1.97 -5.41 -18.27
CA LYS A 100 -2.53 -6.64 -17.70
C LYS A 100 -3.13 -6.34 -16.32
N PRO A 101 -4.47 -6.35 -16.15
CA PRO A 101 -5.11 -5.83 -14.93
C PRO A 101 -4.71 -6.57 -13.67
N ASP A 102 -4.58 -7.90 -13.74
CA ASP A 102 -4.27 -8.74 -12.57
C ASP A 102 -2.81 -8.53 -12.11
N ASP A 103 -1.87 -8.54 -13.04
CA ASP A 103 -0.45 -8.30 -12.75
C ASP A 103 -0.23 -6.88 -12.23
N PHE A 104 -0.91 -5.91 -12.84
CA PHE A 104 -0.85 -4.51 -12.40
C PHE A 104 -1.42 -4.33 -10.98
N THR A 105 -2.56 -4.97 -10.68
CA THR A 105 -3.19 -4.91 -9.35
C THR A 105 -2.30 -5.55 -8.29
N LYS A 106 -1.71 -6.71 -8.57
CA LYS A 106 -0.78 -7.38 -7.66
C LYS A 106 0.45 -6.53 -7.37
N TRP A 107 1.12 -6.08 -8.43
CA TRP A 107 2.26 -5.18 -8.29
C TRP A 107 1.92 -3.93 -7.49
N PHE A 108 0.85 -3.23 -7.89
CA PHE A 108 0.51 -1.95 -7.25
C PHE A 108 0.08 -2.15 -5.80
N GLY A 109 -0.65 -3.20 -5.51
CA GLY A 109 -1.05 -3.56 -4.14
C GLY A 109 0.15 -3.83 -3.25
N SER A 110 1.10 -4.62 -3.71
CA SER A 110 2.36 -4.87 -2.99
C SER A 110 3.16 -3.58 -2.80
N PHE A 111 3.31 -2.78 -3.86
CA PHE A 111 4.05 -1.52 -3.82
C PHE A 111 3.47 -0.52 -2.81
N VAL A 112 2.15 -0.30 -2.79
CA VAL A 112 1.55 0.71 -1.91
C VAL A 112 1.32 0.21 -0.49
N SER A 113 1.22 -1.11 -0.27
CA SER A 113 1.12 -1.69 1.08
C SER A 113 2.46 -1.83 1.78
N THR A 114 3.58 -1.73 1.04
CA THR A 114 4.92 -1.72 1.62
C THR A 114 5.08 -0.51 2.54
N PRO A 115 5.43 -0.73 3.82
CA PRO A 115 5.69 0.35 4.76
C PRO A 115 6.92 1.16 4.33
N ARG A 116 6.94 2.46 4.63
CA ARG A 116 8.10 3.33 4.34
C ARG A 116 9.25 3.15 5.33
N HIS A 117 8.94 2.69 6.50
CA HIS A 117 9.87 2.44 7.59
C HIS A 117 9.73 0.98 7.99
N GLU A 118 10.82 0.42 8.47
CA GLU A 118 10.78 -0.90 9.07
C GLU A 118 9.76 -0.91 10.23
N LEU A 119 8.89 -1.91 10.21
CA LEU A 119 7.89 -2.10 11.26
C LEU A 119 8.52 -2.90 12.39
N ASP A 120 8.19 -2.54 13.62
CA ASP A 120 8.56 -3.30 14.81
C ASP A 120 7.58 -4.48 14.98
N ILE A 121 7.72 -5.48 14.09
CA ILE A 121 6.87 -6.67 14.09
C ILE A 121 7.41 -7.63 15.12
N ALA A 122 6.63 -7.89 16.16
CA ALA A 122 6.92 -8.89 17.17
C ALA A 122 5.90 -10.03 17.05
N ALA A 123 6.38 -11.22 16.69
CA ALA A 123 5.53 -12.41 16.69
C ALA A 123 5.04 -12.73 18.13
N ALA A 124 3.83 -13.27 18.21
CA ALA A 124 3.28 -13.66 19.51
C ALA A 124 4.07 -14.83 20.12
N GLU A 125 4.50 -14.69 21.36
CA GLU A 125 5.21 -15.74 22.12
C GLU A 125 4.59 -15.93 23.52
N PRO A 126 3.94 -17.07 23.80
CA PRO A 126 3.66 -18.17 22.86
C PRO A 126 2.64 -17.79 21.78
N PRO A 127 2.62 -18.50 20.63
CA PRO A 127 1.61 -18.27 19.62
C PRO A 127 0.22 -18.66 20.14
N TYR A 128 -0.78 -17.87 19.78
CA TYR A 128 -2.18 -18.13 20.10
C TYR A 128 -2.71 -19.33 19.31
N ALA A 129 -3.62 -20.09 19.92
CA ALA A 129 -4.47 -21.02 19.21
C ALA A 129 -5.77 -20.32 18.76
N PRO A 130 -6.42 -20.81 17.65
CA PRO A 130 -7.63 -20.18 17.13
C PRO A 130 -8.79 -20.08 18.11
N ASP A 131 -8.94 -21.04 19.03
CA ASP A 131 -9.93 -21.04 20.10
C ASP A 131 -9.64 -19.98 21.15
N GLU A 132 -8.40 -19.73 21.50
CA GLU A 132 -7.98 -18.67 22.43
C GLU A 132 -8.32 -17.28 21.86
N VAL A 133 -8.04 -17.03 20.56
CA VAL A 133 -8.40 -15.79 19.87
C VAL A 133 -9.91 -15.59 19.84
N LEU A 134 -10.66 -16.65 19.52
CA LEU A 134 -12.11 -16.59 19.47
C LEU A 134 -12.72 -16.28 20.85
N ASP A 135 -12.25 -16.97 21.88
CA ASP A 135 -12.73 -16.79 23.26
C ASP A 135 -12.42 -15.36 23.77
N ALA A 136 -11.24 -14.83 23.48
CA ALA A 136 -10.86 -13.47 23.84
C ALA A 136 -11.79 -12.42 23.18
N LEU A 137 -11.99 -12.52 21.87
CA LEU A 137 -12.88 -11.62 21.13
C LEU A 137 -14.35 -11.72 21.57
N GLN A 138 -14.84 -12.93 21.84
CA GLN A 138 -16.17 -13.14 22.39
C GLN A 138 -16.30 -12.68 23.85
N GLY A 139 -15.19 -12.70 24.57
CA GLY A 139 -15.06 -12.13 25.93
C GLY A 139 -15.07 -10.61 25.96
N GLY A 140 -14.98 -9.96 24.82
CA GLY A 140 -15.04 -8.50 24.66
C GLY A 140 -13.65 -7.85 24.57
N GLU A 141 -12.59 -8.62 24.41
CA GLU A 141 -11.27 -8.09 24.11
C GLU A 141 -11.22 -7.53 22.67
N THR A 142 -10.32 -6.60 22.44
CA THR A 142 -10.12 -5.96 21.13
C THR A 142 -8.68 -6.14 20.68
N LEU A 143 -8.52 -6.23 19.37
CA LEU A 143 -7.23 -6.28 18.70
C LEU A 143 -6.85 -4.90 18.20
N SER A 144 -5.63 -4.47 18.50
CA SER A 144 -5.03 -3.27 17.91
C SER A 144 -4.14 -3.63 16.73
N ARG A 145 -4.22 -2.85 15.65
CA ARG A 145 -3.36 -3.01 14.48
C ARG A 145 -1.99 -2.40 14.73
N LEU A 146 -0.92 -3.12 14.37
CA LEU A 146 0.44 -2.61 14.43
C LEU A 146 0.57 -1.24 13.76
N SER A 147 1.13 -0.28 14.49
CA SER A 147 1.29 1.08 13.99
C SER A 147 2.16 1.11 12.72
N GLY A 148 1.70 1.81 11.69
CA GLY A 148 2.38 1.88 10.40
C GLY A 148 2.07 0.72 9.44
N LEU A 149 1.43 -0.35 9.90
CA LEU A 149 1.00 -1.46 9.05
C LEU A 149 -0.08 -0.97 8.07
N ARG A 150 0.13 -1.28 6.79
CA ARG A 150 -0.82 -0.94 5.73
C ARG A 150 -1.58 -2.17 5.29
N VAL A 151 -2.89 -2.08 5.41
CA VAL A 151 -3.84 -3.09 4.94
C VAL A 151 -4.76 -2.42 3.95
N LEU A 152 -4.82 -2.92 2.73
CA LEU A 152 -5.47 -2.26 1.60
C LEU A 152 -6.39 -3.23 0.87
N ASN A 153 -7.52 -2.70 0.39
CA ASN A 153 -8.41 -3.39 -0.54
C ASN A 153 -8.35 -2.67 -1.89
N ILE A 154 -7.96 -3.38 -2.93
CA ILE A 154 -7.92 -2.87 -4.30
C ILE A 154 -8.84 -3.75 -5.15
N ASN A 155 -10.04 -3.27 -5.43
CA ASN A 155 -11.04 -3.99 -6.24
C ASN A 155 -11.35 -5.42 -5.75
N GLY A 156 -11.33 -5.65 -4.43
CA GLY A 156 -11.57 -6.96 -3.83
C GLY A 156 -10.32 -7.82 -3.63
N SER A 157 -9.16 -7.35 -4.07
CA SER A 157 -7.86 -7.93 -3.71
C SER A 157 -7.30 -7.24 -2.48
N PHE A 158 -6.92 -8.02 -1.48
CA PHE A 158 -6.42 -7.51 -0.20
C PHE A 158 -4.91 -7.62 -0.13
N PHE A 159 -4.27 -6.59 0.43
CA PHE A 159 -2.81 -6.51 0.55
C PHE A 159 -2.42 -6.07 1.95
N ILE A 160 -1.41 -6.71 2.50
CA ILE A 160 -0.86 -6.43 3.81
C ILE A 160 0.67 -6.51 3.74
N ASN A 161 1.36 -5.47 4.17
CA ASN A 161 2.82 -5.47 4.30
C ASN A 161 3.55 -6.01 3.06
N SER A 162 3.21 -5.54 1.86
CA SER A 162 3.69 -5.96 0.53
C SER A 162 3.15 -7.29 -0.02
N GLU A 163 2.42 -8.06 0.74
CA GLU A 163 1.91 -9.35 0.33
C GLU A 163 0.41 -9.30 0.01
N GLN A 164 -0.03 -10.10 -0.95
CA GLN A 164 -1.45 -10.30 -1.21
C GLN A 164 -2.01 -11.28 -0.18
N LEU A 165 -3.05 -10.86 0.53
CA LEU A 165 -3.77 -11.70 1.47
C LEU A 165 -4.84 -12.51 0.71
N GLU A 166 -4.72 -13.82 0.72
CA GLU A 166 -5.77 -14.73 0.26
C GLU A 166 -6.74 -14.97 1.42
N THR A 167 -7.85 -14.24 1.41
CA THR A 167 -8.82 -14.32 2.50
C THR A 167 -9.99 -15.25 2.17
N VAL A 168 -10.48 -15.93 3.19
CA VAL A 168 -11.68 -16.79 3.11
C VAL A 168 -12.97 -16.01 3.35
N ASP A 169 -12.87 -14.77 3.86
CA ASP A 169 -14.01 -13.88 4.10
C ASP A 169 -13.72 -12.43 3.69
N ALA A 170 -14.19 -12.04 2.51
CA ALA A 170 -13.95 -10.71 1.95
C ALA A 170 -14.55 -9.56 2.79
N LYS A 171 -15.63 -9.80 3.56
CA LYS A 171 -16.22 -8.76 4.42
C LYS A 171 -15.36 -8.53 5.64
N ALA A 172 -14.86 -9.61 6.25
CA ALA A 172 -13.96 -9.51 7.37
C ALA A 172 -12.61 -8.91 6.96
N ALA A 173 -12.07 -9.27 5.79
CA ALA A 173 -10.87 -8.66 5.25
C ALA A 173 -11.07 -7.15 4.97
N ASP A 174 -12.27 -6.72 4.57
CA ASP A 174 -12.58 -5.28 4.45
C ASP A 174 -12.57 -4.59 5.83
N ALA A 175 -13.02 -5.26 6.89
CA ALA A 175 -12.91 -4.75 8.24
C ALA A 175 -11.44 -4.59 8.68
N LEU A 176 -10.55 -5.53 8.32
CA LEU A 176 -9.10 -5.41 8.55
C LEU A 176 -8.50 -4.17 7.85
N CYS A 177 -9.02 -3.80 6.68
CA CYS A 177 -8.57 -2.58 5.99
C CYS A 177 -9.06 -1.30 6.68
N ARG A 178 -10.30 -1.33 7.15
CA ARG A 178 -11.04 -0.15 7.61
C ARG A 178 -10.68 0.29 9.02
N TYR A 179 -10.54 -0.68 9.93
CA TYR A 179 -10.41 -0.40 11.35
C TYR A 179 -8.98 -0.64 11.84
N THR A 180 -8.55 0.18 12.77
CA THR A 180 -7.30 -0.01 13.53
C THR A 180 -7.51 -0.81 14.81
N GLU A 181 -8.74 -0.85 15.28
CA GLU A 181 -9.17 -1.66 16.44
C GLU A 181 -10.28 -2.58 15.96
N LEU A 182 -10.19 -3.86 16.31
CA LEU A 182 -11.11 -4.90 15.88
C LEU A 182 -11.61 -5.69 17.10
N GLY A 183 -12.90 -5.72 17.23
CA GLY A 183 -13.58 -6.56 18.22
C GLY A 183 -14.68 -7.39 17.58
N GLN A 184 -15.51 -7.99 18.38
CA GLN A 184 -16.65 -8.77 17.93
C GLN A 184 -17.64 -7.94 17.06
N ALA A 185 -17.74 -6.62 17.30
CA ALA A 185 -18.65 -5.75 16.56
C ALA A 185 -18.20 -5.54 15.11
N GLU A 186 -16.92 -5.38 14.86
CA GLU A 186 -16.34 -5.14 13.54
C GLU A 186 -16.23 -6.42 12.71
N LEU A 187 -15.91 -7.55 13.36
CA LEU A 187 -15.74 -8.85 12.72
C LEU A 187 -17.06 -9.63 12.54
N GLY A 188 -18.03 -9.39 13.41
CA GLY A 188 -19.38 -9.91 13.27
C GLY A 188 -19.48 -11.43 13.05
N ASP A 189 -20.26 -11.80 12.03
CA ASP A 189 -20.50 -13.22 11.69
C ASP A 189 -19.26 -13.97 11.17
N ALA A 190 -18.19 -13.27 10.78
CA ALA A 190 -16.95 -13.90 10.33
C ALA A 190 -16.30 -14.75 11.43
N LEU A 191 -16.50 -14.39 12.70
CA LEU A 191 -16.06 -15.19 13.83
C LEU A 191 -16.73 -16.56 13.97
N ASN A 192 -17.83 -16.78 13.25
CA ASN A 192 -18.47 -18.09 13.14
C ASN A 192 -17.83 -18.99 12.05
N ASN A 193 -16.90 -18.45 11.26
CA ASN A 193 -16.17 -19.17 10.23
C ASN A 193 -14.81 -19.63 10.77
N PRO A 194 -14.61 -20.94 11.06
CA PRO A 194 -13.35 -21.42 11.63
C PRO A 194 -12.13 -21.13 10.75
N ALA A 195 -12.29 -21.13 9.42
CA ALA A 195 -11.21 -20.83 8.50
C ALA A 195 -10.78 -19.36 8.59
N PHE A 196 -11.73 -18.44 8.79
CA PHE A 196 -11.39 -17.03 9.03
C PHE A 196 -10.72 -16.82 10.40
N VAL A 197 -11.17 -17.51 11.43
CA VAL A 197 -10.54 -17.43 12.76
C VAL A 197 -9.11 -17.94 12.68
N GLU A 198 -8.83 -19.00 11.93
CA GLU A 198 -7.48 -19.49 11.67
C GLU A 198 -6.63 -18.47 10.90
N GLU A 199 -7.18 -17.84 9.85
CA GLU A 199 -6.54 -16.75 9.10
C GLU A 199 -6.19 -15.57 10.04
N LEU A 200 -7.15 -15.09 10.82
CA LEU A 200 -6.96 -14.00 11.78
C LEU A 200 -5.90 -14.34 12.83
N THR A 201 -5.94 -15.58 13.37
CA THR A 201 -4.95 -16.08 14.32
C THR A 201 -3.54 -16.06 13.72
N GLY A 202 -3.41 -16.43 12.44
CA GLY A 202 -2.13 -16.31 11.72
C GLY A 202 -1.61 -14.89 11.66
N LEU A 203 -2.48 -13.90 11.39
CA LEU A 203 -2.12 -12.50 11.37
C LEU A 203 -1.71 -11.97 12.76
N ILE A 204 -2.38 -12.42 13.82
CA ILE A 204 -2.03 -12.10 15.20
C ILE A 204 -0.67 -12.71 15.58
N ASN A 205 -0.48 -13.98 15.29
CA ASN A 205 0.78 -14.68 15.59
C ASN A 205 1.97 -14.09 14.82
N HIS A 206 1.72 -13.51 13.64
CA HIS A 206 2.73 -12.78 12.90
C HIS A 206 3.05 -11.40 13.49
N GLY A 207 2.21 -10.89 14.41
CA GLY A 207 2.38 -9.57 15.04
C GLY A 207 1.77 -8.42 14.27
N TYR A 208 0.86 -8.68 13.33
CA TYR A 208 0.16 -7.62 12.60
C TYR A 208 -1.00 -7.01 13.39
N TRP A 209 -1.63 -7.81 14.21
CA TRP A 209 -2.59 -7.39 15.23
C TRP A 209 -2.20 -8.00 16.57
N TYR A 210 -2.56 -7.36 17.65
CA TYR A 210 -2.27 -7.82 18.99
C TYR A 210 -3.39 -7.41 19.95
N PHE A 211 -3.60 -8.18 21.02
CA PHE A 211 -4.46 -7.78 22.12
C PHE A 211 -3.72 -6.77 22.99
N ASP A 212 -4.40 -5.70 23.38
CA ASP A 212 -3.84 -4.70 24.30
C ASP A 212 -3.74 -5.33 25.70
N GLU A 213 -2.61 -5.09 26.40
CA GLU A 213 -2.37 -5.54 27.79
C GLU A 213 -3.19 -4.75 28.81
#